data_9c2d5e7bec3a1c571b281fb2edeb559a
#
_entry.id   9c2d5e7bec3a1c571b281fb2edeb559a
#
_cell.length_a   1.000
_cell.length_b   1.000
_cell.length_c   1.000
_cell.angle_alpha   90.00
_cell.angle_beta   90.00
_cell.angle_gamma   90.00
#
_symmetry.space_group_name_H-M   'P 1'
#
loop_
_entity.id
_entity.type
_entity.pdbx_description
1 polymer ?
#
loop_
_entity_poly.entity_id
_entity_poly.type
_entity_poly.pdbx_seq_one_letter_code
_entity_poly.pdbx_strand_id
1 'polypeptide(L)'
;MKVDKLKSALSNYPTGIVCVFSKTKGFYNAIIVNSFTSVSLNPPIVSWCLDKKSSKFKVFKNCKNQTIVILSNKQKKFANHIAFHRDKVSDLEFNKILKMSICDLYCAIFKKIKIGDHFTFFLKIKKISGIKKIKPLVYYKKKFLTI
;
A
#
# COMPACT_ATOMS: atom_id res chain seq x y z
N MET A 1 -8.19 -21.53 16.49
CA MET A 1 -6.89 -20.85 16.69
C MET A 1 -7.13 -19.46 17.28
N LYS A 2 -6.37 -19.05 18.31
CA LYS A 2 -6.49 -17.70 18.89
C LYS A 2 -5.88 -16.66 17.94
N VAL A 3 -6.60 -15.58 17.66
CA VAL A 3 -6.18 -14.50 16.75
C VAL A 3 -4.85 -13.87 17.16
N ASP A 4 -4.63 -13.69 18.47
CA ASP A 4 -3.39 -13.09 18.99
C ASP A 4 -2.15 -13.97 18.74
N LYS A 5 -2.31 -15.30 18.80
CA LYS A 5 -1.24 -16.24 18.45
C LYS A 5 -0.87 -16.13 16.97
N LEU A 6 -1.88 -16.02 16.08
CA LEU A 6 -1.67 -15.80 14.65
C LEU A 6 -0.95 -14.48 14.39
N LYS A 7 -1.44 -13.38 14.98
CA LYS A 7 -0.81 -12.05 14.83
C LYS A 7 0.65 -12.04 15.33
N SER A 8 0.92 -12.73 16.44
CA SER A 8 2.27 -12.88 16.96
C SER A 8 3.18 -13.64 16.00
N ALA A 9 2.71 -14.76 15.47
CA ALA A 9 3.45 -15.55 14.48
C ALA A 9 3.77 -14.73 13.23
N LEU A 10 2.75 -14.09 12.62
CA LEU A 10 2.90 -13.29 11.41
C LEU A 10 3.78 -12.05 11.61
N SER A 11 3.86 -11.50 12.84
CA SER A 11 4.72 -10.34 13.13
C SER A 11 6.21 -10.64 13.01
N ASN A 12 6.62 -11.92 13.00
CA ASN A 12 8.00 -12.33 12.78
C ASN A 12 8.40 -12.38 11.30
N TYR A 13 7.45 -12.21 10.39
CA TYR A 13 7.73 -12.15 8.96
C TYR A 13 7.94 -10.69 8.53
N PRO A 14 9.19 -10.28 8.22
CA PRO A 14 9.45 -8.93 7.77
C PRO A 14 8.88 -8.72 6.35
N THR A 15 8.30 -7.55 6.13
CA THR A 15 7.74 -7.19 4.82
C THR A 15 8.23 -5.82 4.38
N GLY A 16 8.16 -5.55 3.10
CA GLY A 16 8.17 -4.18 2.59
C GLY A 16 6.90 -3.43 3.02
N ILE A 17 6.91 -2.13 2.79
CA ILE A 17 5.76 -1.24 3.02
C ILE A 17 5.48 -0.44 1.77
N VAL A 18 4.20 -0.43 1.40
CA VAL A 18 3.71 0.42 0.34
C VAL A 18 2.59 1.33 0.85
N CYS A 19 2.43 2.48 0.22
CA CYS A 19 1.24 3.29 0.35
C CYS A 19 0.40 3.13 -0.92
N VAL A 20 -0.87 2.76 -0.75
CA VAL A 20 -1.82 2.68 -1.85
C VAL A 20 -2.66 3.95 -1.87
N PHE A 21 -2.73 4.60 -3.02
CA PHE A 21 -3.49 5.81 -3.25
C PHE A 21 -4.64 5.59 -4.21
N SER A 22 -5.76 6.23 -3.91
CA SER A 22 -6.91 6.35 -4.82
C SER A 22 -7.31 7.81 -4.93
N LYS A 23 -7.33 8.35 -6.14
CA LYS A 23 -7.70 9.74 -6.38
C LYS A 23 -9.21 9.92 -6.26
N THR A 24 -9.62 10.85 -5.42
CA THR A 24 -10.97 11.38 -5.35
C THR A 24 -10.91 12.86 -5.76
N LYS A 25 -12.04 13.45 -6.12
CA LYS A 25 -12.10 14.87 -6.53
C LYS A 25 -11.47 15.76 -5.44
N GLY A 26 -10.33 16.38 -5.77
CA GLY A 26 -9.60 17.33 -4.94
C GLY A 26 -8.56 16.77 -3.97
N PHE A 27 -8.44 15.44 -3.80
CA PHE A 27 -7.45 14.82 -2.92
C PHE A 27 -7.20 13.34 -3.25
N TYR A 28 -6.21 12.75 -2.61
CA TYR A 28 -5.94 11.31 -2.62
C TYR A 28 -6.32 10.68 -1.29
N ASN A 29 -7.02 9.56 -1.34
CA ASN A 29 -7.12 8.65 -0.20
C ASN A 29 -5.84 7.82 -0.13
N ALA A 30 -5.33 7.59 1.05
CA ALA A 30 -4.09 6.87 1.29
C ALA A 30 -4.25 5.77 2.32
N ILE A 31 -3.63 4.64 2.12
CA ILE A 31 -3.55 3.55 3.09
C ILE A 31 -2.17 2.91 3.06
N ILE A 32 -1.60 2.67 4.24
CA ILE A 32 -0.35 1.94 4.39
C ILE A 32 -0.65 0.45 4.50
N VAL A 33 0.00 -0.34 3.68
CA VAL A 33 -0.19 -1.80 3.67
C VAL A 33 1.14 -2.54 3.58
N ASN A 34 1.18 -3.72 4.17
CA ASN A 34 2.30 -4.68 4.07
C ASN A 34 1.89 -5.99 3.38
N SER A 35 0.66 -6.07 2.90
CA SER A 35 0.13 -7.23 2.17
C SER A 35 0.44 -7.22 0.68
N PHE A 36 1.23 -6.25 0.23
CA PHE A 36 1.60 -6.11 -1.17
C PHE A 36 2.51 -7.26 -1.64
N THR A 37 2.19 -7.83 -2.81
CA THR A 37 3.04 -8.82 -3.47
C THR A 37 2.91 -8.79 -5.00
N SER A 38 3.96 -9.25 -5.68
CA SER A 38 3.91 -9.52 -7.11
C SER A 38 3.14 -10.82 -7.36
N VAL A 39 2.34 -10.86 -8.42
CA VAL A 39 1.51 -12.01 -8.81
C VAL A 39 1.93 -12.57 -10.16
N SER A 40 2.14 -11.70 -11.15
CA SER A 40 2.47 -12.09 -12.52
C SER A 40 3.34 -11.03 -13.18
N LEU A 41 4.25 -11.47 -14.04
CA LEU A 41 5.07 -10.56 -14.84
C LEU A 41 4.47 -10.34 -16.24
N ASN A 42 3.76 -11.34 -16.76
CA ASN A 42 3.07 -11.24 -18.06
C ASN A 42 1.69 -11.91 -18.00
N PRO A 43 0.60 -11.14 -17.90
CA PRO A 43 0.55 -9.68 -17.72
C PRO A 43 1.10 -9.23 -16.36
N PRO A 44 1.56 -7.96 -16.23
CA PRO A 44 2.15 -7.46 -14.99
C PRO A 44 1.05 -7.18 -13.95
N ILE A 45 0.92 -8.09 -12.99
CA ILE A 45 -0.11 -8.05 -11.94
C ILE A 45 0.53 -8.07 -10.57
N VAL A 46 0.04 -7.21 -9.70
CA VAL A 46 0.35 -7.15 -8.26
C VAL A 46 -0.92 -7.28 -7.44
N SER A 47 -0.80 -7.61 -6.16
CA SER A 47 -1.96 -7.69 -5.26
C SER A 47 -1.69 -7.08 -3.90
N TRP A 48 -2.77 -6.72 -3.22
CA TRP A 48 -2.79 -6.32 -1.82
C TRP A 48 -4.17 -6.59 -1.20
N CYS A 49 -4.23 -6.65 0.13
CA CYS A 49 -5.44 -7.00 0.86
C CYS A 49 -5.93 -5.85 1.75
N LEU A 50 -7.25 -5.68 1.82
CA LEU A 50 -7.93 -4.66 2.62
C LEU A 50 -9.00 -5.30 3.51
N ASP A 51 -8.94 -5.00 4.81
CA ASP A 51 -9.98 -5.39 5.76
C ASP A 51 -11.31 -4.72 5.39
N LYS A 52 -12.38 -5.52 5.35
CA LYS A 52 -13.74 -5.04 5.06
C LYS A 52 -14.27 -4.04 6.10
N LYS A 53 -13.70 -4.05 7.31
CA LYS A 53 -14.03 -3.10 8.38
C LYS A 53 -13.26 -1.79 8.28
N SER A 54 -12.29 -1.67 7.37
CA SER A 54 -11.57 -0.42 7.17
C SER A 54 -12.53 0.70 6.75
N SER A 55 -12.37 1.87 7.34
CA SER A 55 -13.11 3.09 6.94
C SER A 55 -12.89 3.47 5.47
N LYS A 56 -11.80 2.99 4.86
CA LYS A 56 -11.44 3.24 3.46
C LYS A 56 -11.95 2.17 2.49
N PHE A 57 -12.57 1.12 3.02
CA PHE A 57 -12.98 -0.02 2.20
C PHE A 57 -13.86 0.39 1.01
N LYS A 58 -14.87 1.21 1.23
CA LYS A 58 -15.80 1.67 0.18
C LYS A 58 -15.08 2.42 -0.94
N VAL A 59 -14.13 3.29 -0.59
CA VAL A 59 -13.37 4.09 -1.56
C VAL A 59 -12.51 3.19 -2.46
N PHE A 60 -11.71 2.32 -1.86
CA PHE A 60 -10.81 1.45 -2.62
C PHE A 60 -11.55 0.36 -3.39
N LYS A 61 -12.65 -0.15 -2.85
CA LYS A 61 -13.50 -1.13 -3.55
C LYS A 61 -14.10 -0.57 -4.84
N ASN A 62 -14.46 0.71 -4.84
CA ASN A 62 -15.19 1.34 -5.96
C ASN A 62 -14.31 2.13 -6.93
N CYS A 63 -13.04 2.36 -6.61
CA CYS A 63 -12.14 3.06 -7.53
C CYS A 63 -11.73 2.16 -8.72
N LYS A 64 -11.44 2.79 -9.86
CA LYS A 64 -10.97 2.10 -11.07
C LYS A 64 -9.45 1.98 -11.14
N ASN A 65 -8.76 2.98 -10.59
CA ASN A 65 -7.31 3.10 -10.64
C ASN A 65 -6.74 3.30 -9.24
N GLN A 66 -5.54 2.76 -9.02
CA GLN A 66 -4.78 2.94 -7.80
C GLN A 66 -3.32 3.21 -8.14
N THR A 67 -2.67 4.03 -7.32
CA THR A 67 -1.21 4.20 -7.39
C THR A 67 -0.59 3.52 -6.17
N ILE A 68 0.32 2.59 -6.40
CA ILE A 68 1.09 1.93 -5.35
C ILE A 68 2.46 2.57 -5.30
N VAL A 69 2.82 3.09 -4.14
CA VAL A 69 4.09 3.77 -3.89
C VAL A 69 4.93 2.91 -2.97
N ILE A 70 6.07 2.45 -3.46
CA ILE A 70 7.05 1.69 -2.66
C ILE A 70 7.82 2.70 -1.82
N LEU A 71 7.62 2.66 -0.50
CA LEU A 71 8.15 3.66 0.41
C LEU A 71 9.64 3.46 0.69
N SER A 72 10.37 4.58 0.70
CA SER A 72 11.76 4.61 1.12
C SER A 72 11.91 4.77 2.64
N ASN A 73 13.11 4.50 3.15
CA ASN A 73 13.47 4.70 4.56
C ASN A 73 13.27 6.15 5.04
N LYS A 74 13.29 7.14 4.13
CA LYS A 74 13.04 8.55 4.43
C LYS A 74 11.57 8.86 4.72
N GLN A 75 10.67 7.93 4.44
CA GLN A 75 9.22 8.13 4.56
C GLN A 75 8.60 7.49 5.81
N LYS A 76 9.40 7.14 6.81
CA LYS A 76 8.91 6.54 8.06
C LYS A 76 7.89 7.44 8.79
N LYS A 77 8.15 8.75 8.89
CA LYS A 77 7.21 9.69 9.52
C LYS A 77 5.89 9.77 8.76
N PHE A 78 5.96 9.81 7.44
CA PHE A 78 4.78 9.78 6.58
C PHE A 78 3.98 8.49 6.76
N ALA A 79 4.64 7.33 6.75
CA ALA A 79 3.98 6.03 6.95
C ALA A 79 3.24 5.96 8.30
N ASN A 80 3.89 6.40 9.39
CA ASN A 80 3.26 6.47 10.70
C ASN A 80 2.06 7.42 10.71
N HIS A 81 2.18 8.58 10.08
CA HIS A 81 1.12 9.57 10.04
C HIS A 81 -0.14 9.04 9.32
N ILE A 82 0.03 8.41 8.16
CA ILE A 82 -1.07 7.80 7.42
C ILE A 82 -1.66 6.59 8.17
N ALA A 83 -0.82 5.76 8.77
CA ALA A 83 -1.27 4.56 9.46
C ALA A 83 -2.13 4.87 10.71
N PHE A 84 -1.83 5.97 11.43
CA PHE A 84 -2.41 6.23 12.75
C PHE A 84 -3.24 7.51 12.87
N HIS A 85 -3.10 8.48 11.98
CA HIS A 85 -3.69 9.81 12.15
C HIS A 85 -4.49 10.32 10.96
N ARG A 86 -4.10 10.02 9.74
CA ARG A 86 -4.66 10.66 8.56
C ARG A 86 -4.73 9.71 7.37
N ASP A 87 -5.73 9.93 6.53
CA ASP A 87 -5.99 9.09 5.36
C ASP A 87 -6.15 9.85 4.04
N LYS A 88 -6.03 11.19 4.09
CA LYS A 88 -6.20 12.06 2.93
C LYS A 88 -4.95 12.90 2.69
N VAL A 89 -4.60 13.06 1.42
CA VAL A 89 -3.40 13.72 0.95
C VAL A 89 -3.75 14.65 -0.19
N SER A 90 -3.27 15.91 -0.15
CA SER A 90 -3.43 16.87 -1.24
C SER A 90 -2.58 16.49 -2.46
N ASP A 91 -2.87 17.09 -3.62
CA ASP A 91 -2.03 16.91 -4.82
C ASP A 91 -0.57 17.34 -4.57
N LEU A 92 -0.36 18.42 -3.82
CA LEU A 92 0.99 18.88 -3.48
C LEU A 92 1.75 17.90 -2.60
N GLU A 93 1.10 17.37 -1.57
CA GLU A 93 1.67 16.35 -0.67
C GLU A 93 1.95 15.05 -1.44
N PHE A 94 1.03 14.61 -2.29
CA PHE A 94 1.20 13.44 -3.15
C PHE A 94 2.45 13.56 -4.01
N ASN A 95 2.66 14.69 -4.68
CA ASN A 95 3.85 14.94 -5.48
C ASN A 95 5.14 14.92 -4.65
N LYS A 96 5.12 15.43 -3.42
CA LYS A 96 6.26 15.35 -2.49
C LYS A 96 6.55 13.90 -2.10
N ILE A 97 5.52 13.10 -1.86
CA ILE A 97 5.65 11.68 -1.53
C ILE A 97 6.34 10.93 -2.67
N LEU A 98 5.91 11.14 -3.92
CA LEU A 98 6.51 10.50 -5.09
C LEU A 98 8.00 10.85 -5.26
N LYS A 99 8.39 12.07 -4.94
CA LYS A 99 9.81 12.48 -5.00
C LYS A 99 10.70 11.71 -4.02
N MET A 100 10.16 11.27 -2.90
CA MET A 100 10.88 10.56 -1.85
C MET A 100 10.75 9.03 -1.94
N SER A 101 9.81 8.51 -2.74
CA SER A 101 9.57 7.09 -2.93
C SER A 101 10.69 6.40 -3.70
N ILE A 102 10.74 5.08 -3.59
CA ILE A 102 11.63 4.25 -4.42
C ILE A 102 11.07 4.12 -5.83
N CYS A 103 9.77 3.81 -5.92
CA CYS A 103 9.11 3.51 -7.18
C CYS A 103 7.60 3.71 -7.04
N ASP A 104 6.96 4.13 -8.12
CA ASP A 104 5.54 4.37 -8.19
C ASP A 104 4.93 3.51 -9.30
N LEU A 105 3.92 2.71 -8.94
CA LEU A 105 3.20 1.84 -9.85
C LEU A 105 1.80 2.39 -10.10
N TYR A 106 1.52 2.83 -11.30
CA TYR A 106 0.19 3.27 -11.72
C TYR A 106 -0.59 2.08 -12.24
N CYS A 107 -1.69 1.75 -11.57
CA CYS A 107 -2.40 0.50 -11.76
C CYS A 107 -3.88 0.72 -12.06
N ALA A 108 -4.46 -0.22 -12.81
CA ALA A 108 -5.89 -0.37 -12.96
C ALA A 108 -6.36 -1.63 -12.22
N ILE A 109 -7.56 -1.60 -11.64
CA ILE A 109 -8.18 -2.78 -11.05
C ILE A 109 -8.34 -3.85 -12.12
N PHE A 110 -7.78 -5.04 -11.88
CA PHE A 110 -7.92 -6.20 -12.73
C PHE A 110 -8.99 -7.16 -12.19
N LYS A 111 -8.93 -7.47 -10.89
CA LYS A 111 -9.87 -8.36 -10.22
C LYS A 111 -9.97 -8.03 -8.73
N LYS A 112 -11.12 -8.30 -8.13
CA LYS A 112 -11.35 -8.18 -6.68
C LYS A 112 -11.94 -9.49 -6.18
N ILE A 113 -11.38 -10.05 -5.12
CA ILE A 113 -11.85 -11.29 -4.53
C ILE A 113 -12.10 -11.07 -3.03
N LYS A 114 -13.30 -11.44 -2.58
CA LYS A 114 -13.62 -11.49 -1.16
C LYS A 114 -13.05 -12.79 -0.58
N ILE A 115 -12.15 -12.67 0.38
CA ILE A 115 -11.56 -13.82 1.08
C ILE A 115 -11.62 -13.55 2.59
N GLY A 116 -12.45 -14.35 3.31
CA GLY A 116 -12.61 -14.17 4.75
C GLY A 116 -13.11 -12.77 5.11
N ASP A 117 -12.39 -12.08 6.01
CA ASP A 117 -12.65 -10.72 6.47
C ASP A 117 -11.98 -9.64 5.61
N HIS A 118 -11.30 -10.03 4.53
CA HIS A 118 -10.59 -9.14 3.61
C HIS A 118 -11.11 -9.23 2.18
N PHE A 119 -10.76 -8.18 1.41
CA PHE A 119 -10.74 -8.20 -0.06
C PHE A 119 -9.32 -8.19 -0.55
N THR A 120 -9.02 -9.06 -1.51
CA THR A 120 -7.77 -9.01 -2.26
C THR A 120 -8.02 -8.29 -3.58
N PHE A 121 -7.25 -7.23 -3.80
CA PHE A 121 -7.23 -6.49 -5.06
C PHE A 121 -6.09 -7.01 -5.92
N PHE A 122 -6.40 -7.42 -7.13
CA PHE A 122 -5.42 -7.70 -8.18
C PHE A 122 -5.40 -6.51 -9.14
N LEU A 123 -4.23 -5.93 -9.33
CA LEU A 123 -4.04 -4.71 -10.08
C LEU A 123 -3.11 -4.98 -11.26
N LYS A 124 -3.49 -4.54 -12.45
CA LYS A 124 -2.62 -4.55 -13.63
C LYS A 124 -1.81 -3.26 -13.66
N ILE A 125 -0.49 -3.39 -13.65
CA ILE A 125 0.43 -2.26 -13.76
C ILE A 125 0.35 -1.69 -15.17
N LYS A 126 0.08 -0.40 -15.30
CA LYS A 126 0.00 0.34 -16.56
C LYS A 126 1.24 1.18 -16.82
N LYS A 127 1.88 1.68 -15.76
CA LYS A 127 3.07 2.52 -15.84
C LYS A 127 3.87 2.38 -14.56
N ILE A 128 5.19 2.41 -14.70
CA ILE A 128 6.16 2.46 -13.60
C ILE A 128 6.92 3.77 -13.71
N SER A 129 7.14 4.43 -12.60
CA SER A 129 7.90 5.68 -12.52
C SER A 129 8.88 5.64 -11.36
N GLY A 130 10.04 6.27 -11.54
CA GLY A 130 10.95 6.66 -10.47
C GLY A 130 11.75 5.54 -9.83
N ILE A 131 12.21 4.53 -10.47
CA ILE A 131 13.07 3.49 -9.85
C ILE A 131 14.36 4.12 -9.32
N LYS A 132 14.45 4.31 -8.00
CA LYS A 132 15.57 4.97 -7.31
C LYS A 132 16.34 4.00 -6.44
N LYS A 133 17.67 4.18 -6.38
CA LYS A 133 18.56 3.41 -5.50
C LYS A 133 18.56 3.99 -4.08
N ILE A 134 17.44 3.84 -3.38
CA ILE A 134 17.25 4.27 -2.00
C ILE A 134 16.83 3.04 -1.19
N LYS A 135 17.24 2.99 0.08
CA LYS A 135 16.86 1.89 0.97
C LYS A 135 15.36 1.89 1.26
N PRO A 136 14.71 0.70 1.28
CA PRO A 136 13.27 0.60 1.52
C PRO A 136 12.91 0.82 2.99
N LEU A 137 11.65 1.17 3.22
CA LEU A 137 11.02 1.06 4.52
C LEU A 137 10.53 -0.38 4.73
N VAL A 138 10.79 -0.95 5.92
CA VAL A 138 10.45 -2.32 6.26
C VAL A 138 9.52 -2.35 7.47
N TYR A 139 8.60 -3.30 7.50
CA TYR A 139 7.74 -3.57 8.63
C TYR A 139 8.10 -4.90 9.27
N TYR A 140 8.45 -4.85 10.55
CA TYR A 140 8.82 -6.03 11.33
C TYR A 140 8.45 -5.85 12.79
N LYS A 141 7.87 -6.88 13.40
CA LYS A 141 7.42 -6.86 14.81
C LYS A 141 6.59 -5.62 15.16
N LYS A 142 5.63 -5.29 14.28
CA LYS A 142 4.71 -4.14 14.43
C LYS A 142 5.40 -2.77 14.43
N LYS A 143 6.59 -2.67 13.85
CA LYS A 143 7.35 -1.41 13.76
C LYS A 143 7.81 -1.15 12.32
N PHE A 144 7.85 0.12 11.95
CA PHE A 144 8.52 0.56 10.73
C PHE A 144 10.02 0.71 11.00
N LEU A 145 10.82 0.00 10.23
CA LEU A 145 12.27 -0.03 10.35
C LEU A 145 12.94 0.46 9.07
N THR A 146 14.15 0.98 9.21
CA THR A 146 15.06 1.31 8.11
C THR A 146 16.19 0.30 8.08
N ILE A 147 16.58 -0.14 6.89
CA ILE A 147 17.66 -1.09 6.68
C ILE A 147 18.80 -0.48 5.87
#